data_bb195c3fae2503dac975267ec18e1cea
#
_entry.id   bb195c3fae2503dac975267ec18e1cea
#
_cell.length_a   1.000
_cell.length_b   1.000
_cell.length_c   1.000
_cell.angle_alpha   90.00
_cell.angle_beta   90.00
_cell.angle_gamma   90.00
#
_symmetry.space_group_name_H-M   'P 1'
#
loop_
_entity.id
_entity.type
_entity.pdbx_description
1 polymer ?
#
loop_
_entity_poly.entity_id
_entity_poly.type
_entity_poly.pdbx_seq_one_letter_code
_entity_poly.pdbx_strand_id
1 'polypeptide(L)'
;LKFGANQLHETNTYRLVIDNEKDLSGLPQGVIATAAETAKENGLEGKWVFTLQNPSIMPFLQYADNRNLREQIYKAYIDRGSQDNAYNNWANISKMVSLRVQKARLLGFPDYASYVLDDNMAKNSENVYQLCNRIWEAALPISRQEARELQKMIDKTGGRFKLAPVSYTHLRAHETP
;
A
#
# COMPACT_ATOMS: atom_id res chain seq x y z
N LEU A 1 -12.39 -15.52 5.74
CA LEU A 1 -13.49 -14.73 5.18
C LEU A 1 -13.63 -13.36 5.84
N LYS A 2 -13.72 -13.28 7.19
CA LYS A 2 -13.91 -11.98 7.89
C LYS A 2 -12.77 -10.99 7.64
N PHE A 3 -11.51 -11.43 7.59
CA PHE A 3 -10.35 -10.58 7.31
C PHE A 3 -10.50 -9.80 5.99
N GLY A 4 -10.77 -10.51 4.89
CA GLY A 4 -10.94 -9.88 3.58
C GLY A 4 -12.18 -9.00 3.49
N ALA A 5 -13.29 -9.40 4.16
CA ALA A 5 -14.51 -8.60 4.21
C ALA A 5 -14.29 -7.25 4.92
N ASN A 6 -13.53 -7.23 6.01
CA ASN A 6 -13.19 -6.00 6.72
C ASN A 6 -12.34 -5.06 5.86
N GLN A 7 -11.31 -5.57 5.18
CA GLN A 7 -10.51 -4.76 4.26
C GLN A 7 -11.34 -4.23 3.08
N LEU A 8 -12.20 -5.07 2.51
CA LEU A 8 -13.06 -4.67 1.40
C LEU A 8 -14.05 -3.58 1.83
N HIS A 9 -14.61 -3.69 3.03
CA HIS A 9 -15.50 -2.66 3.57
C HIS A 9 -14.79 -1.29 3.61
N GLU A 10 -13.61 -1.21 4.22
CA GLU A 10 -12.86 0.06 4.30
C GLU A 10 -12.39 0.57 2.93
N THR A 11 -12.06 -0.33 2.00
CA THR A 11 -11.79 0.03 0.61
C THR A 11 -13.00 0.70 -0.05
N ASN A 12 -14.19 0.16 0.18
CA ASN A 12 -15.42 0.62 -0.48
C ASN A 12 -16.05 1.86 0.18
N THR A 13 -15.75 2.12 1.45
CA THR A 13 -16.38 3.21 2.21
C THR A 13 -15.54 4.48 2.27
N TYR A 14 -14.22 4.38 2.15
CA TYR A 14 -13.35 5.56 2.18
C TYR A 14 -13.55 6.47 0.97
N ARG A 15 -13.57 7.77 1.25
CA ARG A 15 -13.67 8.83 0.24
C ARG A 15 -12.71 9.96 0.59
N LEU A 16 -11.80 10.27 -0.33
CA LEU A 16 -11.05 11.53 -0.31
C LEU A 16 -11.82 12.53 -1.17
N VAL A 17 -12.43 13.52 -0.53
CA VAL A 17 -13.20 14.58 -1.21
C VAL A 17 -12.30 15.78 -1.42
N ILE A 18 -12.22 16.26 -2.65
CA ILE A 18 -11.48 17.48 -3.03
C ILE A 18 -12.49 18.53 -3.45
N ASP A 19 -12.43 19.70 -2.82
CA ASP A 19 -13.31 20.85 -3.08
C ASP A 19 -12.61 21.93 -3.93
N ASN A 20 -11.28 21.96 -3.95
CA ASN A 20 -10.50 23.00 -4.59
C ASN A 20 -9.82 22.43 -5.84
N GLU A 21 -10.13 22.99 -7.00
CA GLU A 21 -9.57 22.59 -8.29
C GLU A 21 -8.03 22.65 -8.34
N LYS A 22 -7.41 23.54 -7.56
CA LYS A 22 -5.94 23.64 -7.47
C LYS A 22 -5.29 22.37 -6.91
N ASP A 23 -6.02 21.60 -6.12
CA ASP A 23 -5.54 20.34 -5.54
C ASP A 23 -5.58 19.16 -6.52
N LEU A 24 -6.11 19.39 -7.74
CA LEU A 24 -6.10 18.43 -8.85
C LEU A 24 -4.84 18.57 -9.72
N SER A 25 -3.96 19.53 -9.40
CA SER A 25 -2.71 19.75 -10.14
C SER A 25 -1.91 18.45 -10.29
N GLY A 26 -1.37 18.24 -11.50
CA GLY A 26 -0.61 17.04 -11.87
C GLY A 26 -1.47 15.86 -12.34
N LEU A 27 -2.75 15.82 -12.01
CA LEU A 27 -3.63 14.70 -12.38
C LEU A 27 -4.02 14.73 -13.86
N PRO A 28 -4.02 13.57 -14.56
CA PRO A 28 -4.54 13.46 -15.93
C PRO A 28 -6.04 13.79 -16.01
N GLN A 29 -6.46 14.41 -17.09
CA GLN A 29 -7.85 14.83 -17.29
C GLN A 29 -8.87 13.69 -17.15
N GLY A 30 -8.56 12.48 -17.68
CA GLY A 30 -9.42 11.32 -17.52
C GLY A 30 -9.61 10.88 -16.05
N VAL A 31 -8.58 11.03 -15.23
CA VAL A 31 -8.65 10.74 -13.78
C VAL A 31 -9.53 11.76 -13.06
N ILE A 32 -9.39 13.05 -13.43
CA ILE A 32 -10.22 14.15 -12.89
C ILE A 32 -11.69 13.93 -13.28
N ALA A 33 -11.98 13.60 -14.53
CA ALA A 33 -13.34 13.34 -15.00
C ALA A 33 -14.00 12.18 -14.24
N THR A 34 -13.28 11.06 -14.09
CA THR A 34 -13.78 9.91 -13.31
C THR A 34 -14.03 10.27 -11.85
N ALA A 35 -13.16 11.09 -11.24
CA ALA A 35 -13.36 11.55 -9.87
C ALA A 35 -14.59 12.46 -9.72
N ALA A 36 -14.89 13.29 -10.74
CA ALA A 36 -16.10 14.12 -10.78
C ALA A 36 -17.37 13.27 -10.92
N GLU A 37 -17.35 12.23 -11.76
CA GLU A 37 -18.46 11.28 -11.89
C GLU A 37 -18.70 10.53 -10.56
N THR A 38 -17.63 10.05 -9.93
CA THR A 38 -17.69 9.41 -8.62
C THR A 38 -18.28 10.36 -7.57
N ALA A 39 -17.93 11.65 -7.61
CA ALA A 39 -18.50 12.65 -6.73
C ALA A 39 -20.01 12.81 -6.95
N LYS A 40 -20.45 12.89 -8.19
CA LYS A 40 -21.87 12.98 -8.56
C LYS A 40 -22.67 11.76 -8.06
N GLU A 41 -22.15 10.55 -8.26
CA GLU A 41 -22.76 9.32 -7.74
C GLU A 41 -22.90 9.29 -6.21
N ASN A 42 -22.02 10.02 -5.50
CA ASN A 42 -22.06 10.17 -4.05
C ASN A 42 -22.83 11.43 -3.56
N GLY A 43 -23.55 12.14 -4.46
CA GLY A 43 -24.30 13.34 -4.10
C GLY A 43 -23.43 14.57 -3.80
N LEU A 44 -22.19 14.61 -4.31
CA LEU A 44 -21.20 15.66 -4.09
C LEU A 44 -20.89 16.40 -5.41
N GLU A 45 -21.91 16.85 -6.12
CA GLU A 45 -21.74 17.60 -7.37
C GLU A 45 -20.83 18.83 -7.18
N GLY A 46 -19.98 19.11 -8.17
CA GLY A 46 -19.02 20.22 -8.12
C GLY A 46 -17.74 19.92 -7.33
N LYS A 47 -17.57 18.68 -6.85
CA LYS A 47 -16.38 18.19 -6.16
C LYS A 47 -15.76 17.02 -6.91
N TRP A 48 -14.64 16.51 -6.37
CA TRP A 48 -13.95 15.32 -6.89
C TRP A 48 -13.76 14.31 -5.77
N VAL A 49 -14.10 13.05 -6.03
CA VAL A 49 -13.99 11.98 -5.04
C VAL A 49 -13.02 10.92 -5.52
N PHE A 50 -11.99 10.68 -4.73
CA PHE A 50 -11.04 9.57 -4.93
C PHE A 50 -11.27 8.48 -3.89
N THR A 51 -11.16 7.23 -4.32
CA THR A 51 -11.42 6.05 -3.50
C THR A 51 -10.14 5.21 -3.32
N LEU A 52 -10.19 4.18 -2.45
CA LEU A 52 -9.08 3.25 -2.29
C LEU A 52 -9.06 2.11 -3.34
N GLN A 53 -9.95 2.15 -4.33
CA GLN A 53 -9.89 1.21 -5.46
C GLN A 53 -8.68 1.52 -6.33
N ASN A 54 -7.96 0.48 -6.79
CA ASN A 54 -6.71 0.63 -7.53
C ASN A 54 -6.79 1.61 -8.72
N PRO A 55 -7.85 1.61 -9.55
CA PRO A 55 -7.97 2.57 -10.65
C PRO A 55 -8.05 4.04 -10.21
N SER A 56 -8.45 4.31 -8.97
CA SER A 56 -8.55 5.66 -8.40
C SER A 56 -7.28 6.04 -7.64
N ILE A 57 -6.83 5.20 -6.69
CA ILE A 57 -5.70 5.55 -5.83
C ILE A 57 -4.36 5.56 -6.56
N MET A 58 -4.12 4.60 -7.48
CA MET A 58 -2.81 4.50 -8.12
C MET A 58 -2.46 5.71 -8.97
N PRO A 59 -3.33 6.19 -9.89
CA PRO A 59 -3.05 7.43 -10.62
C PRO A 59 -2.94 8.65 -9.69
N PHE A 60 -3.73 8.70 -8.60
CA PHE A 60 -3.63 9.78 -7.64
C PHE A 60 -2.25 9.83 -6.96
N LEU A 61 -1.74 8.70 -6.50
CA LEU A 61 -0.40 8.61 -5.90
C LEU A 61 0.72 8.89 -6.89
N GLN A 62 0.53 8.58 -8.18
CA GLN A 62 1.52 8.81 -9.22
C GLN A 62 1.60 10.28 -9.64
N TYR A 63 0.48 10.94 -9.81
CA TYR A 63 0.40 12.19 -10.55
C TYR A 63 -0.01 13.41 -9.73
N ALA A 64 -0.80 13.27 -8.64
CA ALA A 64 -1.22 14.43 -7.86
C ALA A 64 -0.01 15.18 -7.28
N ASP A 65 0.07 16.50 -7.50
CA ASP A 65 1.17 17.31 -6.96
C ASP A 65 1.08 17.52 -5.45
N ASN A 66 -0.16 17.58 -4.90
CA ASN A 66 -0.36 17.81 -3.48
C ASN A 66 0.06 16.60 -2.62
N ARG A 67 1.27 16.69 -2.04
CA ARG A 67 1.85 15.63 -1.20
C ARG A 67 1.00 15.30 0.02
N ASN A 68 0.34 16.29 0.63
CA ASN A 68 -0.47 16.06 1.83
C ASN A 68 -1.69 15.20 1.51
N LEU A 69 -2.33 15.44 0.38
CA LEU A 69 -3.45 14.61 -0.08
C LEU A 69 -2.99 13.20 -0.49
N ARG A 70 -1.81 13.08 -1.13
CA ARG A 70 -1.21 11.75 -1.38
C ARG A 70 -0.95 11.01 -0.07
N GLU A 71 -0.42 11.68 0.96
CA GLU A 71 -0.16 11.09 2.27
C GLU A 71 -1.47 10.66 2.95
N GLN A 72 -2.51 11.46 2.86
CA GLN A 72 -3.82 11.15 3.43
C GLN A 72 -4.41 9.87 2.82
N ILE A 73 -4.49 9.78 1.49
CA ILE A 73 -5.06 8.60 0.83
C ILE A 73 -4.14 7.38 0.97
N TYR A 74 -2.81 7.56 0.98
CA TYR A 74 -1.85 6.50 1.22
C TYR A 74 -2.02 5.89 2.62
N LYS A 75 -2.10 6.71 3.67
CA LYS A 75 -2.36 6.23 5.04
C LYS A 75 -3.68 5.48 5.12
N ALA A 76 -4.75 6.03 4.55
CA ALA A 76 -6.03 5.36 4.51
C ALA A 76 -5.95 3.98 3.82
N TYR A 77 -5.12 3.84 2.80
CA TYR A 77 -4.92 2.58 2.08
C TYR A 77 -4.14 1.54 2.89
N ILE A 78 -3.04 1.93 3.51
CA ILE A 78 -2.20 0.98 4.28
C ILE A 78 -2.83 0.59 5.62
N ASP A 79 -3.63 1.48 6.21
CA ASP A 79 -4.25 1.27 7.52
C ASP A 79 -5.60 0.52 7.45
N ARG A 80 -5.98 0.02 6.27
CA ARG A 80 -7.21 -0.79 6.12
C ARG A 80 -7.18 -2.04 6.99
N GLY A 81 -8.20 -2.21 7.81
CA GLY A 81 -8.32 -3.31 8.75
C GLY A 81 -7.47 -3.16 10.01
N SER A 82 -6.86 -1.99 10.24
CA SER A 82 -6.11 -1.67 11.46
C SER A 82 -6.67 -0.47 12.23
N GLN A 83 -7.74 0.15 11.73
CA GLN A 83 -8.41 1.25 12.39
C GLN A 83 -9.10 0.79 13.69
N ASP A 84 -9.28 1.70 14.64
CA ASP A 84 -10.02 1.44 15.88
C ASP A 84 -11.54 1.47 15.62
N ASN A 85 -12.03 0.44 14.92
CA ASN A 85 -13.42 0.29 14.53
C ASN A 85 -13.83 -1.20 14.45
N ALA A 86 -15.09 -1.45 14.09
CA ALA A 86 -15.66 -2.81 13.98
C ALA A 86 -15.00 -3.68 12.88
N TYR A 87 -14.23 -3.08 11.98
CA TYR A 87 -13.54 -3.75 10.86
C TYR A 87 -12.07 -4.02 11.14
N ASN A 88 -11.63 -3.78 12.36
CA ASN A 88 -10.27 -4.10 12.81
C ASN A 88 -9.97 -5.61 12.71
N ASN A 89 -8.79 -5.94 12.21
CA ASN A 89 -8.37 -7.32 11.95
C ASN A 89 -7.36 -7.89 12.96
N TRP A 90 -6.96 -7.15 13.99
CA TRP A 90 -5.95 -7.62 14.94
C TRP A 90 -6.33 -8.93 15.62
N ALA A 91 -7.59 -9.04 16.10
CA ALA A 91 -8.09 -10.27 16.70
C ALA A 91 -8.18 -11.43 15.67
N ASN A 92 -8.55 -11.14 14.43
CA ASN A 92 -8.60 -12.12 13.35
C ASN A 92 -7.20 -12.65 13.02
N ILE A 93 -6.19 -11.78 12.96
CA ILE A 93 -4.79 -12.14 12.71
C ILE A 93 -4.27 -13.03 13.84
N SER A 94 -4.45 -12.61 15.09
CA SER A 94 -4.02 -13.38 16.26
C SER A 94 -4.64 -14.79 16.28
N LYS A 95 -5.95 -14.89 16.00
CA LYS A 95 -6.63 -16.17 15.92
C LYS A 95 -6.12 -17.04 14.78
N MET A 96 -5.90 -16.45 13.60
CA MET A 96 -5.33 -17.17 12.44
C MET A 96 -3.95 -17.75 12.76
N VAL A 97 -3.06 -16.96 13.35
CA VAL A 97 -1.71 -17.42 13.73
C VAL A 97 -1.81 -18.57 14.76
N SER A 98 -2.62 -18.41 15.80
CA SER A 98 -2.85 -19.47 16.79
C SER A 98 -3.34 -20.77 16.16
N LEU A 99 -4.34 -20.71 15.27
CA LEU A 99 -4.88 -21.89 14.60
C LEU A 99 -3.85 -22.55 13.66
N ARG A 100 -2.99 -21.78 13.01
CA ARG A 100 -1.89 -22.30 12.18
C ARG A 100 -0.88 -23.09 13.02
N VAL A 101 -0.51 -22.57 14.20
CA VAL A 101 0.38 -23.28 15.14
C VAL A 101 -0.27 -24.57 15.61
N GLN A 102 -1.54 -24.54 16.01
CA GLN A 102 -2.26 -25.74 16.43
C GLN A 102 -2.33 -26.78 15.33
N LYS A 103 -2.65 -26.37 14.10
CA LYS A 103 -2.69 -27.26 12.93
C LYS A 103 -1.33 -27.94 12.71
N ALA A 104 -0.25 -27.19 12.71
CA ALA A 104 1.09 -27.76 12.49
C ALA A 104 1.43 -28.80 13.57
N ARG A 105 1.17 -28.49 14.84
CA ARG A 105 1.43 -29.41 15.96
C ARG A 105 0.58 -30.69 15.86
N LEU A 106 -0.69 -30.60 15.52
CA LEU A 106 -1.57 -31.76 15.31
C LEU A 106 -1.05 -32.67 14.20
N LEU A 107 -0.36 -32.12 13.20
CA LEU A 107 0.23 -32.86 12.08
C LEU A 107 1.67 -33.33 12.35
N GLY A 108 2.19 -33.12 13.57
CA GLY A 108 3.52 -33.57 14.00
C GLY A 108 4.67 -32.62 13.60
N PHE A 109 4.38 -31.39 13.15
CA PHE A 109 5.39 -30.40 12.79
C PHE A 109 5.68 -29.46 13.98
N PRO A 110 6.94 -29.01 14.16
CA PRO A 110 7.30 -28.09 15.25
C PRO A 110 6.65 -26.72 15.13
N ASP A 111 6.46 -26.25 13.91
CA ASP A 111 5.88 -24.94 13.59
C ASP A 111 5.16 -24.96 12.21
N TYR A 112 4.44 -23.88 11.92
CA TYR A 112 3.67 -23.77 10.69
C TYR A 112 4.53 -23.62 9.43
N ALA A 113 5.71 -23.01 9.53
CA ALA A 113 6.64 -22.90 8.42
C ALA A 113 7.17 -24.27 7.99
N SER A 114 7.59 -25.11 8.95
CA SER A 114 8.00 -26.50 8.70
C SER A 114 6.91 -27.30 8.02
N TYR A 115 5.66 -27.17 8.49
CA TYR A 115 4.51 -27.83 7.86
C TYR A 115 4.32 -27.39 6.39
N VAL A 116 4.38 -26.09 6.12
CA VAL A 116 4.17 -25.57 4.75
C VAL A 116 5.34 -25.94 3.83
N LEU A 117 6.57 -25.90 4.35
CA LEU A 117 7.77 -26.12 3.53
C LEU A 117 8.01 -27.59 3.21
N ASP A 118 7.43 -28.51 3.95
CA ASP A 118 7.56 -29.95 3.69
C ASP A 118 7.13 -30.34 2.27
N ASP A 119 6.08 -29.72 1.76
CA ASP A 119 5.54 -29.93 0.41
C ASP A 119 6.03 -28.87 -0.63
N ASN A 120 6.85 -27.92 -0.22
CA ASN A 120 7.40 -26.91 -1.12
C ASN A 120 8.83 -27.25 -1.57
N MET A 121 9.26 -26.66 -2.68
CA MET A 121 10.60 -26.90 -3.27
C MET A 121 11.74 -26.56 -2.30
N ALA A 122 11.56 -25.57 -1.42
CA ALA A 122 12.56 -25.17 -0.45
C ALA A 122 12.80 -26.21 0.66
N LYS A 123 11.80 -27.05 0.98
CA LYS A 123 11.82 -28.13 1.97
C LYS A 123 11.97 -27.69 3.44
N ASN A 124 12.75 -26.69 3.74
CA ASN A 124 13.01 -26.21 5.10
C ASN A 124 13.34 -24.73 5.14
N SER A 125 13.28 -24.15 6.32
CA SER A 125 13.51 -22.71 6.55
C SER A 125 14.95 -22.30 6.24
N GLU A 126 15.93 -23.18 6.46
CA GLU A 126 17.34 -22.91 6.16
C GLU A 126 17.55 -22.61 4.67
N ASN A 127 17.00 -23.43 3.77
CA ASN A 127 17.07 -23.21 2.33
C ASN A 127 16.40 -21.89 1.90
N VAL A 128 15.27 -21.53 2.57
CA VAL A 128 14.61 -20.25 2.34
C VAL A 128 15.52 -19.09 2.72
N TYR A 129 16.11 -19.12 3.92
CA TYR A 129 17.01 -18.06 4.38
C TYR A 129 18.27 -17.95 3.54
N GLN A 130 18.86 -19.06 3.12
CA GLN A 130 20.02 -19.04 2.21
C GLN A 130 19.71 -18.31 0.90
N LEU A 131 18.56 -18.60 0.28
CA LEU A 131 18.14 -17.92 -0.94
C LEU A 131 17.86 -16.43 -0.68
N CYS A 132 17.07 -16.13 0.36
CA CYS A 132 16.70 -14.76 0.71
C CYS A 132 17.93 -13.91 1.06
N ASN A 133 18.87 -14.43 1.84
CA ASN A 133 20.09 -13.71 2.23
C ASN A 133 20.95 -13.38 1.01
N ARG A 134 21.14 -14.34 0.10
CA ARG A 134 21.88 -14.11 -1.14
C ARG A 134 21.26 -13.01 -2.00
N ILE A 135 19.93 -13.00 -2.14
CA ILE A 135 19.21 -11.94 -2.87
C ILE A 135 19.34 -10.62 -2.13
N TRP A 136 19.16 -10.63 -0.82
CA TRP A 136 19.22 -9.42 0.03
C TRP A 136 20.58 -8.73 -0.04
N GLU A 137 21.67 -9.49 0.06
CA GLU A 137 23.03 -8.97 -0.02
C GLU A 137 23.30 -8.25 -1.36
N ALA A 138 22.77 -8.79 -2.46
CA ALA A 138 22.90 -8.18 -3.78
C ALA A 138 21.97 -6.96 -3.98
N ALA A 139 20.72 -7.05 -3.50
CA ALA A 139 19.69 -6.02 -3.75
C ALA A 139 19.81 -4.80 -2.83
N LEU A 140 20.22 -5.00 -1.56
CA LEU A 140 20.23 -3.91 -0.57
C LEU A 140 21.12 -2.72 -0.93
N PRO A 141 22.34 -2.89 -1.46
CA PRO A 141 23.17 -1.76 -1.90
C PRO A 141 22.51 -0.94 -3.02
N ILE A 142 21.86 -1.61 -3.97
CA ILE A 142 21.17 -0.99 -5.10
C ILE A 142 19.96 -0.19 -4.59
N SER A 143 19.14 -0.79 -3.75
CA SER A 143 17.98 -0.12 -3.14
C SER A 143 18.39 1.14 -2.34
N ARG A 144 19.52 1.07 -1.62
CA ARG A 144 20.06 2.23 -0.91
C ARG A 144 20.58 3.32 -1.85
N GLN A 145 21.11 2.95 -3.01
CA GLN A 145 21.53 3.91 -4.02
C GLN A 145 20.31 4.59 -4.64
N GLU A 146 19.29 3.86 -5.07
CA GLU A 146 18.03 4.39 -5.59
C GLU A 146 17.36 5.35 -4.60
N ALA A 147 17.31 4.98 -3.31
CA ALA A 147 16.77 5.86 -2.27
C ALA A 147 17.53 7.20 -2.16
N ARG A 148 18.85 7.18 -2.32
CA ARG A 148 19.66 8.41 -2.35
C ARG A 148 19.41 9.25 -3.60
N GLU A 149 19.19 8.62 -4.73
CA GLU A 149 18.87 9.31 -6.00
C GLU A 149 17.50 9.99 -5.92
N LEU A 150 16.50 9.29 -5.40
CA LEU A 150 15.17 9.86 -5.15
C LEU A 150 15.22 11.02 -4.13
N GLN A 151 16.03 10.91 -3.08
CA GLN A 151 16.21 12.03 -2.15
C GLN A 151 16.82 13.25 -2.85
N LYS A 152 17.82 13.07 -3.73
CA LYS A 152 18.37 14.17 -4.52
C LYS A 152 17.35 14.83 -5.44
N MET A 153 16.38 14.07 -5.98
CA MET A 153 15.29 14.66 -6.77
C MET A 153 14.42 15.56 -5.90
N ILE A 154 14.04 15.12 -4.69
CA ILE A 154 13.32 15.94 -3.72
C ILE A 154 14.06 17.24 -3.44
N ASP A 155 15.35 17.15 -3.14
CA ASP A 155 16.18 18.30 -2.79
C ASP A 155 16.29 19.30 -3.97
N LYS A 156 16.44 18.80 -5.21
CA LYS A 156 16.50 19.61 -6.43
C LYS A 156 15.19 20.37 -6.72
N THR A 157 14.05 19.79 -6.39
CA THR A 157 12.73 20.41 -6.58
C THR A 157 12.35 21.34 -5.42
N GLY A 158 13.26 21.58 -4.47
CA GLY A 158 13.03 22.45 -3.31
C GLY A 158 12.23 21.80 -2.18
N GLY A 159 12.01 20.50 -2.24
CA GLY A 159 11.34 19.73 -1.19
C GLY A 159 12.18 19.68 0.08
N ARG A 160 11.56 19.99 1.24
CA ARG A 160 12.21 19.99 2.55
C ARG A 160 11.77 18.80 3.41
N PHE A 161 11.66 17.62 2.79
CA PHE A 161 11.23 16.41 3.48
C PHE A 161 12.11 15.22 3.11
N LYS A 162 12.18 14.24 3.98
CA LYS A 162 12.87 12.98 3.70
C LYS A 162 12.01 12.07 2.82
N LEU A 163 12.67 11.30 1.96
CA LEU A 163 12.01 10.26 1.18
C LEU A 163 11.17 9.37 2.10
N ALA A 164 9.91 9.20 1.74
CA ALA A 164 8.95 8.37 2.44
C ALA A 164 8.15 7.54 1.43
N PRO A 165 7.53 6.42 1.84
CA PRO A 165 6.78 5.55 0.93
C PRO A 165 5.73 6.29 0.10
N VAL A 166 5.02 7.26 0.69
CA VAL A 166 4.04 8.11 0.00
C VAL A 166 4.63 8.90 -1.18
N SER A 167 5.92 9.21 -1.15
CA SER A 167 6.61 9.96 -2.21
C SER A 167 7.26 9.05 -3.24
N TYR A 168 7.50 7.78 -2.92
CA TYR A 168 8.19 6.84 -3.80
C TYR A 168 7.46 6.66 -5.13
N THR A 169 6.17 6.34 -5.09
CA THR A 169 5.36 6.10 -6.29
C THR A 169 5.32 7.34 -7.21
N HIS A 170 5.17 8.53 -6.62
CA HIS A 170 5.19 9.80 -7.35
C HIS A 170 6.54 10.06 -8.02
N LEU A 171 7.63 9.94 -7.28
CA LEU A 171 8.98 10.20 -7.79
C LEU A 171 9.35 9.20 -8.90
N ARG A 172 9.05 7.91 -8.71
CA ARG A 172 9.28 6.88 -9.73
C ARG A 172 8.50 7.13 -11.02
N ALA A 173 7.27 7.64 -10.94
CA ALA A 173 6.48 7.99 -12.11
C ALA A 173 7.10 9.16 -12.91
N HIS A 174 7.95 9.99 -12.28
CA HIS A 174 8.61 11.15 -12.87
C HIS A 174 10.12 10.99 -13.07
N GLU A 175 10.70 9.80 -12.82
CA GLU A 175 12.12 9.50 -13.05
C GLU A 175 12.50 9.44 -14.54
N THR A 176 11.57 9.06 -15.40
CA THR A 176 11.78 9.03 -16.85
C THR A 176 11.33 10.34 -17.46
N PRO A 177 12.21 11.05 -18.18
CA PRO A 177 11.84 12.24 -18.94
C PRO A 177 10.84 11.93 -20.03
#